data_6dfbc4944c8da8663bf61b8a11000307
#
_entry.id   6dfbc4944c8da8663bf61b8a11000307
#
_cell.length_a   1.000
_cell.length_b   1.000
_cell.length_c   1.000
_cell.angle_alpha   90.00
_cell.angle_beta   90.00
_cell.angle_gamma   90.00
#
_symmetry.space_group_name_H-M   'P 1'
#
loop_
_entity.id
_entity.type
_entity.pdbx_description
1 polymer ?
#
loop_
_entity_poly.entity_id
_entity_poly.type
_entity_poly.pdbx_seq_one_letter_code
_entity_poly.pdbx_strand_id
1 'polypeptide(L)'
;FLLVGSLMANTPLNLYISYHSGYDSNVMRFSLKEIENVAENKDVMGGANTFDSYINKINTRLQKTIFEIDKKELSLSSSFNLSSYAHNPNKSYWSGNFSTVYKWGSYRNLKYSLRHLNSYYLRHYTNRDVSTNSLRPCYFSDRDQIVSLTMPIRNRIWYSIGAGYLQRYYDNTFTEFDLDIYYARLRLNKRIKKFGTVSLQLDRVSAENVTYNKTAVSSNFDRSYDAMEWYIPIKMDRSLSYFNQAGLSFRQEIRVYDAEALDDALHSGRNHKDLKIDLWLNKKISDMLEITLSSRFRKRDTESSYDWVKDLKSFKQMQLWCKIKWAFTYDNY
;
A
#
# COMPACT_ATOMS: atom_id res chain seq x y z
N PHE A 1 -27.22 -29.02 -5.24
CA PHE A 1 -25.76 -29.34 -5.17
C PHE A 1 -25.21 -30.01 -6.44
N LEU A 2 -26.04 -30.73 -7.23
CA LEU A 2 -25.61 -31.46 -8.42
C LEU A 2 -25.46 -30.60 -9.69
N LEU A 3 -26.00 -29.39 -9.74
CA LEU A 3 -25.89 -28.45 -10.88
C LEU A 3 -24.59 -27.62 -10.88
N VAL A 4 -23.86 -27.57 -9.79
CA VAL A 4 -22.60 -26.81 -9.69
C VAL A 4 -21.43 -27.58 -10.28
N GLY A 5 -21.49 -28.92 -10.30
CA GLY A 5 -20.40 -29.77 -10.81
C GLY A 5 -20.18 -29.72 -12.32
N SER A 6 -21.22 -29.40 -13.11
CA SER A 6 -21.13 -29.35 -14.58
C SER A 6 -20.81 -27.95 -15.16
N LEU A 7 -20.79 -26.91 -14.31
CA LEU A 7 -20.47 -25.54 -14.69
C LEU A 7 -19.02 -25.12 -14.36
N MET A 8 -18.24 -26.02 -13.76
CA MET A 8 -16.80 -25.81 -13.59
C MET A 8 -16.14 -25.96 -14.96
N ALA A 9 -16.04 -24.85 -15.71
CA ALA A 9 -15.22 -24.84 -16.91
C ALA A 9 -13.81 -25.35 -16.53
N ASN A 10 -13.23 -26.21 -17.37
CA ASN A 10 -11.84 -26.67 -17.27
C ASN A 10 -10.89 -25.48 -17.53
N THR A 11 -10.96 -24.46 -16.66
CA THR A 11 -10.17 -23.26 -16.82
C THR A 11 -8.81 -23.44 -16.17
N PRO A 12 -7.74 -22.96 -16.81
CA PRO A 12 -6.41 -23.14 -16.29
C PRO A 12 -6.20 -22.43 -14.96
N LEU A 13 -5.39 -23.03 -14.10
CA LEU A 13 -4.87 -22.40 -12.90
C LEU A 13 -3.59 -21.65 -13.25
N ASN A 14 -3.58 -20.34 -13.06
CA ASN A 14 -2.41 -19.51 -13.27
C ASN A 14 -1.66 -19.28 -11.95
N LEU A 15 -0.39 -19.63 -11.92
CA LEU A 15 0.54 -19.39 -10.83
C LEU A 15 1.56 -18.35 -11.28
N TYR A 16 1.71 -17.30 -10.49
CA TYR A 16 2.76 -16.31 -10.67
C TYR A 16 3.67 -16.30 -9.45
N ILE A 17 4.97 -16.40 -9.67
CA ILE A 17 6.00 -16.24 -8.65
C ILE A 17 6.80 -15.01 -9.01
N SER A 18 7.05 -14.13 -8.07
CA SER A 18 7.89 -12.95 -8.30
C SER A 18 8.90 -12.80 -7.17
N TYR A 19 10.14 -12.54 -7.56
CA TYR A 19 11.20 -12.13 -6.65
C TYR A 19 11.52 -10.66 -6.90
N HIS A 20 11.57 -9.88 -5.83
CA HIS A 20 11.95 -8.48 -5.88
C HIS A 20 13.17 -8.27 -5.00
N SER A 21 14.21 -7.68 -5.54
CA SER A 21 15.35 -7.18 -4.80
C SER A 21 15.42 -5.67 -4.94
N GLY A 22 15.67 -4.96 -3.86
CA GLY A 22 15.69 -3.51 -3.90
C GLY A 22 16.44 -2.89 -2.75
N TYR A 23 16.60 -1.59 -2.84
CA TYR A 23 17.23 -0.74 -1.83
C TYR A 23 16.24 0.35 -1.41
N ASP A 24 16.19 0.63 -0.11
CA ASP A 24 15.41 1.70 0.50
C ASP A 24 16.32 2.57 1.35
N SER A 25 16.43 3.85 1.00
CA SER A 25 17.34 4.79 1.66
C SER A 25 16.87 5.23 3.06
N ASN A 26 15.62 4.94 3.46
CA ASN A 26 15.06 5.39 4.75
C ASN A 26 13.85 4.53 5.13
N VAL A 27 14.12 3.28 5.57
CA VAL A 27 13.06 2.30 5.91
C VAL A 27 12.23 2.71 7.12
N MET A 28 12.81 3.50 8.03
CA MET A 28 12.14 3.99 9.24
C MET A 28 11.36 5.29 8.99
N ARG A 29 11.58 5.94 7.84
CA ARG A 29 11.04 7.26 7.51
C ARG A 29 11.41 8.30 8.55
N PHE A 30 12.67 8.30 8.93
CA PHE A 30 13.24 9.31 9.81
C PHE A 30 13.32 10.66 9.10
N SER A 31 13.12 11.72 9.85
CA SER A 31 13.44 13.08 9.42
C SER A 31 14.95 13.28 9.33
N LEU A 32 15.41 14.36 8.70
CA LEU A 32 16.84 14.69 8.66
C LEU A 32 17.41 14.83 10.07
N LYS A 33 16.68 15.52 10.95
CA LYS A 33 17.07 15.73 12.35
C LYS A 33 17.15 14.40 13.14
N GLU A 34 16.24 13.47 12.91
CA GLU A 34 16.32 12.14 13.51
C GLU A 34 17.52 11.37 12.99
N ILE A 35 17.87 11.47 11.70
CA ILE A 35 19.03 10.82 11.10
C ILE A 35 20.33 11.37 11.70
N GLU A 36 20.43 12.67 11.90
CA GLU A 36 21.57 13.31 12.56
C GLU A 36 21.71 12.84 14.02
N ASN A 37 20.60 12.73 14.75
CA ASN A 37 20.59 12.34 16.16
C ASN A 37 20.71 10.83 16.39
N VAL A 38 20.47 9.98 15.39
CA VAL A 38 20.54 8.51 15.51
C VAL A 38 21.97 8.04 15.85
N ALA A 39 22.99 8.79 15.47
CA ALA A 39 24.37 8.52 15.89
C ALA A 39 24.52 8.54 17.42
N GLU A 40 23.70 9.34 18.11
CA GLU A 40 23.72 9.51 19.56
C GLU A 40 22.80 8.51 20.29
N ASN A 41 21.72 8.07 19.65
CA ASN A 41 20.74 7.15 20.26
C ASN A 41 20.28 6.04 19.29
N LYS A 42 21.05 4.95 19.24
CA LYS A 42 20.77 3.77 18.42
C LYS A 42 19.50 3.01 18.82
N ASP A 43 19.01 3.18 20.03
CA ASP A 43 17.82 2.47 20.52
C ASP A 43 16.56 2.88 19.75
N VAL A 44 16.51 4.10 19.22
CA VAL A 44 15.43 4.58 18.36
C VAL A 44 15.31 3.74 17.07
N MET A 45 16.41 3.14 16.62
CA MET A 45 16.43 2.24 15.45
C MET A 45 16.00 0.81 15.79
N GLY A 46 15.71 0.50 17.05
CA GLY A 46 15.30 -0.85 17.45
C GLY A 46 16.37 -1.92 17.25
N GLY A 47 17.62 -1.58 17.48
CA GLY A 47 18.78 -2.47 17.32
C GLY A 47 19.29 -2.59 15.87
N ALA A 48 18.72 -1.85 14.91
CA ALA A 48 19.29 -1.76 13.57
C ALA A 48 20.56 -0.89 13.57
N ASN A 49 21.54 -1.24 12.73
CA ASN A 49 22.78 -0.48 12.61
C ASN A 49 22.68 0.72 11.68
N THR A 50 21.66 0.75 10.82
CA THR A 50 21.47 1.79 9.80
C THR A 50 19.98 1.99 9.51
N PHE A 51 19.62 3.18 9.02
CA PHE A 51 18.24 3.53 8.67
C PHE A 51 17.85 3.15 7.23
N ASP A 52 18.80 2.71 6.43
CA ASP A 52 18.57 2.16 5.08
C ASP A 52 18.59 0.63 5.10
N SER A 53 18.14 0.00 4.03
CA SER A 53 18.21 -1.46 3.92
C SER A 53 18.11 -1.96 2.48
N TYR A 54 18.79 -3.08 2.22
CA TYR A 54 18.43 -3.96 1.13
C TYR A 54 17.19 -4.76 1.53
N ILE A 55 16.28 -4.94 0.58
CA ILE A 55 14.98 -5.59 0.79
C ILE A 55 14.81 -6.70 -0.24
N ASN A 56 14.48 -7.88 0.24
CA ASN A 56 14.09 -9.00 -0.60
C ASN A 56 12.61 -9.31 -0.37
N LYS A 57 11.85 -9.51 -1.47
CA LYS A 57 10.44 -9.87 -1.41
C LYS A 57 10.17 -11.05 -2.32
N ILE A 58 9.41 -12.00 -1.81
CA ILE A 58 8.84 -13.09 -2.60
C ILE A 58 7.33 -12.89 -2.62
N ASN A 59 6.76 -12.87 -3.81
CA ASN A 59 5.32 -12.84 -4.00
C ASN A 59 4.88 -14.06 -4.79
N THR A 60 3.87 -14.76 -4.28
CA THR A 60 3.16 -15.84 -4.97
C THR A 60 1.73 -15.39 -5.22
N ARG A 61 1.22 -15.62 -6.43
CA ARG A 61 -0.18 -15.33 -6.76
C ARG A 61 -0.78 -16.50 -7.53
N LEU A 62 -1.92 -16.99 -7.06
CA LEU A 62 -2.78 -17.94 -7.73
C LEU A 62 -3.99 -17.21 -8.31
N GLN A 63 -4.39 -17.58 -9.52
CA GLN A 63 -5.60 -17.04 -10.16
C GLN A 63 -6.30 -18.15 -10.93
N LYS A 64 -7.61 -18.28 -10.72
CA LYS A 64 -8.48 -19.22 -11.42
C LYS A 64 -9.78 -18.53 -11.82
N THR A 65 -10.21 -18.79 -13.04
CA THR A 65 -11.59 -18.48 -13.47
C THR A 65 -12.46 -19.66 -13.02
N ILE A 66 -13.53 -19.38 -12.28
CA ILE A 66 -14.44 -20.40 -11.72
C ILE A 66 -15.50 -20.78 -12.74
N PHE A 67 -16.02 -19.77 -13.44
CA PHE A 67 -16.90 -20.00 -14.58
C PHE A 67 -16.73 -18.90 -15.64
N GLU A 68 -17.01 -19.24 -16.88
CA GLU A 68 -17.07 -18.34 -18.03
C GLU A 68 -18.24 -18.77 -18.93
N ILE A 69 -19.26 -17.95 -19.06
CA ILE A 69 -20.45 -18.19 -19.85
C ILE A 69 -20.90 -16.86 -20.49
N ASP A 70 -21.07 -16.82 -21.81
CA ASP A 70 -21.63 -15.69 -22.54
C ASP A 70 -21.03 -14.31 -22.16
N LYS A 71 -19.71 -14.22 -22.12
CA LYS A 71 -18.95 -13.02 -21.70
C LYS A 71 -19.07 -12.68 -20.21
N LYS A 72 -19.68 -13.54 -19.41
CA LYS A 72 -19.69 -13.42 -17.95
C LYS A 72 -18.60 -14.33 -17.38
N GLU A 73 -17.77 -13.76 -16.54
CA GLU A 73 -16.62 -14.47 -15.94
C GLU A 73 -16.59 -14.18 -14.45
N LEU A 74 -16.45 -15.22 -13.64
CA LEU A 74 -16.10 -15.12 -12.23
C LEU A 74 -14.69 -15.64 -12.04
N SER A 75 -13.80 -14.78 -11.59
CA SER A 75 -12.41 -15.15 -11.30
C SER A 75 -12.05 -14.88 -9.84
N LEU A 76 -11.28 -15.80 -9.26
CA LEU A 76 -10.70 -15.69 -7.93
C LEU A 76 -9.20 -15.52 -8.05
N SER A 77 -8.62 -14.71 -7.17
CA SER A 77 -7.17 -14.69 -7.02
C SER A 77 -6.78 -14.55 -5.55
N SER A 78 -5.72 -15.26 -5.19
CA SER A 78 -5.07 -15.16 -3.89
C SER A 78 -3.61 -14.82 -4.09
N SER A 79 -3.03 -14.00 -3.24
CA SER A 79 -1.59 -13.74 -3.25
C SER A 79 -1.03 -13.67 -1.85
N PHE A 80 0.23 -14.10 -1.73
CA PHE A 80 0.98 -14.08 -0.48
C PHE A 80 2.33 -13.42 -0.72
N ASN A 81 2.75 -12.54 0.17
CA ASN A 81 3.99 -11.80 0.09
C ASN A 81 4.80 -12.00 1.37
N LEU A 82 6.08 -12.28 1.22
CA LEU A 82 7.09 -12.22 2.27
C LEU A 82 8.06 -11.10 1.95
N SER A 83 8.38 -10.29 2.94
CA SER A 83 9.36 -9.20 2.83
C SER A 83 10.39 -9.35 3.92
N SER A 84 11.67 -9.32 3.56
CA SER A 84 12.82 -9.40 4.46
C SER A 84 13.72 -8.20 4.26
N TYR A 85 14.22 -7.63 5.35
CA TYR A 85 15.08 -6.45 5.37
C TYR A 85 16.44 -6.83 5.95
N ALA A 86 17.51 -6.68 5.16
CA ALA A 86 18.85 -7.14 5.53
C ALA A 86 19.42 -6.41 6.76
N HIS A 87 19.26 -5.07 6.81
CA HIS A 87 19.82 -4.26 7.89
C HIS A 87 18.81 -3.95 9.00
N ASN A 88 17.54 -4.23 8.77
CA ASN A 88 16.44 -3.91 9.68
C ASN A 88 15.50 -5.11 9.82
N PRO A 89 15.90 -6.23 10.44
CA PRO A 89 15.13 -7.47 10.47
C PRO A 89 13.73 -7.30 11.08
N ASN A 90 13.55 -6.40 12.05
CA ASN A 90 12.24 -6.08 12.63
C ASN A 90 11.23 -5.57 11.60
N LYS A 91 11.68 -5.02 10.46
CA LYS A 91 10.83 -4.60 9.34
C LYS A 91 10.31 -5.76 8.50
N SER A 92 10.78 -6.99 8.72
CA SER A 92 10.32 -8.15 7.97
C SER A 92 8.87 -8.46 8.32
N TYR A 93 8.05 -8.72 7.29
CA TYR A 93 6.62 -8.97 7.46
C TYR A 93 6.08 -9.85 6.35
N TRP A 94 4.89 -10.37 6.55
CA TRP A 94 4.11 -11.01 5.49
C TRP A 94 2.77 -10.29 5.27
N SER A 95 2.21 -10.47 4.09
CA SER A 95 0.87 -10.00 3.76
C SER A 95 0.17 -10.95 2.81
N GLY A 96 -1.15 -11.04 2.95
CA GLY A 96 -2.02 -11.81 2.08
C GLY A 96 -3.06 -10.93 1.40
N ASN A 97 -3.49 -11.32 0.21
CA ASN A 97 -4.62 -10.69 -0.45
C ASN A 97 -5.47 -11.77 -1.14
N PHE A 98 -6.77 -11.62 -1.02
CA PHE A 98 -7.78 -12.41 -1.73
C PHE A 98 -8.67 -11.45 -2.53
N SER A 99 -9.02 -11.81 -3.76
CA SER A 99 -9.97 -11.02 -4.52
C SER A 99 -10.85 -11.88 -5.43
N THR A 100 -12.09 -11.44 -5.55
CA THR A 100 -13.10 -11.99 -6.45
C THR A 100 -13.47 -10.92 -7.46
N VAL A 101 -13.54 -11.28 -8.74
CA VAL A 101 -13.94 -10.37 -9.81
C VAL A 101 -15.03 -11.06 -10.65
N TYR A 102 -16.20 -10.44 -10.68
CA TYR A 102 -17.27 -10.80 -11.60
C TYR A 102 -17.29 -9.81 -12.76
N LYS A 103 -17.08 -10.29 -13.98
CA LYS A 103 -17.12 -9.52 -15.21
C LYS A 103 -18.36 -9.91 -16.02
N TRP A 104 -19.00 -8.94 -16.68
CA TRP A 104 -20.15 -9.16 -17.58
C TRP A 104 -20.04 -8.36 -18.89
N GLY A 105 -18.81 -8.05 -19.29
CA GLY A 105 -18.49 -7.36 -20.54
C GLY A 105 -17.24 -6.53 -20.45
N SER A 106 -16.91 -5.85 -21.56
CA SER A 106 -15.72 -4.99 -21.61
C SER A 106 -15.88 -3.79 -20.67
N TYR A 107 -14.91 -3.63 -19.75
CA TYR A 107 -14.91 -2.59 -18.71
C TYR A 107 -16.13 -2.62 -17.78
N ARG A 108 -16.78 -3.79 -17.64
CA ARG A 108 -17.90 -3.99 -16.72
C ARG A 108 -17.53 -5.08 -15.73
N ASN A 109 -17.30 -4.71 -14.49
CA ASN A 109 -16.98 -5.68 -13.45
C ASN A 109 -17.34 -5.16 -12.06
N LEU A 110 -17.63 -6.10 -11.18
CA LEU A 110 -17.70 -5.93 -9.75
C LEU A 110 -16.52 -6.67 -9.13
N LYS A 111 -15.78 -6.01 -8.30
CA LYS A 111 -14.62 -6.59 -7.60
C LYS A 111 -14.78 -6.42 -6.10
N TYR A 112 -14.55 -7.50 -5.36
CA TYR A 112 -14.28 -7.49 -3.93
C TYR A 112 -12.82 -7.85 -3.69
N SER A 113 -12.18 -7.21 -2.73
CA SER A 113 -10.81 -7.52 -2.35
C SER A 113 -10.63 -7.40 -0.85
N LEU A 114 -9.99 -8.40 -0.26
CA LEU A 114 -9.59 -8.47 1.14
C LEU A 114 -8.07 -8.54 1.20
N ARG A 115 -7.44 -7.65 1.96
CA ARG A 115 -5.99 -7.65 2.20
C ARG A 115 -5.72 -7.70 3.69
N HIS A 116 -4.76 -8.52 4.06
CA HIS A 116 -4.20 -8.56 5.41
C HIS A 116 -2.70 -8.27 5.37
N LEU A 117 -2.26 -7.37 6.24
CA LEU A 117 -0.86 -7.09 6.52
C LEU A 117 -0.64 -7.45 7.99
N ASN A 118 0.29 -8.36 8.24
CA ASN A 118 0.53 -8.86 9.58
C ASN A 118 1.73 -8.17 10.22
N SER A 119 1.54 -7.67 11.44
CA SER A 119 2.59 -7.22 12.36
C SER A 119 3.70 -6.38 11.69
N TYR A 120 3.30 -5.27 11.04
CA TYR A 120 4.24 -4.38 10.39
C TYR A 120 4.90 -3.46 11.40
N TYR A 121 6.22 -3.60 11.58
CA TYR A 121 7.02 -2.73 12.45
C TYR A 121 7.12 -1.32 11.90
N LEU A 122 6.77 -0.32 12.70
CA LEU A 122 6.99 1.09 12.39
C LEU A 122 8.39 1.55 12.80
N ARG A 123 8.60 1.64 14.08
CA ARG A 123 9.83 2.04 14.77
C ARG A 123 9.66 1.85 16.28
N HIS A 124 10.67 2.18 17.06
CA HIS A 124 10.52 2.34 18.50
C HIS A 124 9.87 3.70 18.80
N TYR A 125 8.92 3.67 19.71
CA TYR A 125 8.29 4.86 20.30
C TYR A 125 8.44 4.84 21.81
N THR A 126 8.45 6.02 22.43
CA THR A 126 8.42 6.16 23.88
C THR A 126 7.06 5.69 24.41
N ASN A 127 7.06 4.70 25.30
CA ASN A 127 5.88 4.32 26.06
C ASN A 127 5.74 5.28 27.27
N ARG A 128 4.94 6.33 27.09
CA ARG A 128 4.74 7.38 28.10
C ARG A 128 3.99 6.91 29.33
N ASP A 129 3.23 5.82 29.24
CA ASP A 129 2.48 5.24 30.35
C ASP A 129 3.39 4.57 31.38
N VAL A 130 4.60 4.18 30.97
CA VAL A 130 5.60 3.58 31.86
C VAL A 130 6.66 4.60 32.28
N SER A 131 7.30 5.27 31.33
CA SER A 131 8.26 6.34 31.58
C SER A 131 8.65 7.07 30.29
N THR A 132 9.17 8.30 30.42
CA THR A 132 9.66 9.08 29.28
C THR A 132 10.87 8.47 28.56
N ASN A 133 11.56 7.51 29.19
CA ASN A 133 12.75 6.85 28.66
C ASN A 133 12.49 5.41 28.20
N SER A 134 11.26 4.90 28.32
CA SER A 134 10.91 3.52 27.92
C SER A 134 10.60 3.46 26.43
N LEU A 135 11.59 3.14 25.60
CA LEU A 135 11.39 2.87 24.18
C LEU A 135 10.85 1.46 23.97
N ARG A 136 9.79 1.31 23.19
CA ARG A 136 9.16 0.04 22.84
C ARG A 136 8.92 -0.07 21.33
N PRO A 137 9.05 -1.30 20.78
CA PRO A 137 8.75 -1.52 19.37
C PRO A 137 7.25 -1.33 19.09
N CYS A 138 6.93 -0.60 18.04
CA CYS A 138 5.57 -0.34 17.61
C CYS A 138 5.27 -1.13 16.34
N TYR A 139 4.32 -2.06 16.44
CA TYR A 139 3.81 -2.86 15.32
C TYR A 139 2.34 -2.58 15.12
N PHE A 140 1.88 -2.79 13.88
CA PHE A 140 0.45 -2.78 13.57
C PHE A 140 0.10 -3.85 12.55
N SER A 141 -1.16 -4.24 12.53
CA SER A 141 -1.75 -5.11 11.51
C SER A 141 -2.87 -4.37 10.78
N ASP A 142 -2.93 -4.52 9.45
CA ASP A 142 -4.01 -3.98 8.62
C ASP A 142 -4.93 -5.09 8.13
N ARG A 143 -6.25 -4.83 8.16
CA ARG A 143 -7.30 -5.61 7.48
C ARG A 143 -8.11 -4.66 6.61
N ASP A 144 -7.91 -4.76 5.30
CA ASP A 144 -8.46 -3.82 4.32
C ASP A 144 -9.44 -4.55 3.38
N GLN A 145 -10.66 -4.07 3.30
CA GLN A 145 -11.72 -4.60 2.47
C GLN A 145 -12.20 -3.51 1.52
N ILE A 146 -12.33 -3.82 0.25
CA ILE A 146 -12.88 -2.89 -0.73
C ILE A 146 -13.80 -3.60 -1.72
N VAL A 147 -14.95 -2.98 -1.97
CA VAL A 147 -15.83 -3.30 -3.10
C VAL A 147 -15.69 -2.22 -4.16
N SER A 148 -15.59 -2.58 -5.41
CA SER A 148 -15.51 -1.62 -6.51
C SER A 148 -16.28 -2.08 -7.74
N LEU A 149 -17.00 -1.14 -8.35
CA LEU A 149 -17.77 -1.29 -9.59
C LEU A 149 -17.06 -0.52 -10.71
N THR A 150 -16.78 -1.21 -11.81
CA THR A 150 -16.20 -0.59 -13.02
C THR A 150 -17.22 -0.61 -14.15
N MET A 151 -17.42 0.54 -14.83
CA MET A 151 -18.35 0.70 -15.93
C MET A 151 -17.75 1.55 -17.04
N PRO A 152 -18.08 1.26 -18.32
CA PRO A 152 -17.68 2.11 -19.44
C PRO A 152 -18.52 3.39 -19.45
N ILE A 153 -17.91 4.52 -19.82
CA ILE A 153 -18.61 5.77 -20.16
C ILE A 153 -18.83 5.81 -21.67
N ARG A 154 -17.77 5.61 -22.43
CA ARG A 154 -17.77 5.51 -23.89
C ARG A 154 -16.54 4.75 -24.37
N ASN A 155 -16.37 4.59 -25.68
CA ASN A 155 -15.22 3.88 -26.24
C ASN A 155 -13.90 4.37 -25.64
N ARG A 156 -13.13 3.45 -25.03
CA ARG A 156 -11.82 3.67 -24.38
C ARG A 156 -11.82 4.60 -23.15
N ILE A 157 -12.99 4.94 -22.62
CA ILE A 157 -13.12 5.70 -21.38
C ILE A 157 -14.01 4.91 -20.44
N TRP A 158 -13.55 4.63 -19.24
CA TRP A 158 -14.31 3.94 -18.20
C TRP A 158 -13.96 4.51 -16.82
N TYR A 159 -14.88 4.31 -15.90
CA TYR A 159 -14.71 4.70 -14.51
C TYR A 159 -14.80 3.50 -13.59
N SER A 160 -14.26 3.65 -12.38
CA SER A 160 -14.46 2.73 -11.27
C SER A 160 -14.79 3.53 -10.03
N ILE A 161 -15.83 3.13 -9.33
CA ILE A 161 -16.18 3.64 -8.00
C ILE A 161 -16.00 2.53 -7.00
N GLY A 162 -15.59 2.87 -5.79
CA GLY A 162 -15.42 1.88 -4.73
C GLY A 162 -15.56 2.50 -3.35
N ALA A 163 -15.91 1.64 -2.40
CA ALA A 163 -15.90 1.97 -0.98
C ALA A 163 -15.10 0.89 -0.24
N GLY A 164 -14.32 1.30 0.73
CA GLY A 164 -13.48 0.41 1.51
C GLY A 164 -13.47 0.74 2.98
N TYR A 165 -13.10 -0.27 3.75
CA TYR A 165 -12.94 -0.23 5.18
C TYR A 165 -11.62 -0.89 5.54
N LEU A 166 -10.78 -0.17 6.27
CA LEU A 166 -9.46 -0.60 6.72
C LEU A 166 -9.39 -0.48 8.24
N GLN A 167 -9.19 -1.59 8.92
CA GLN A 167 -8.83 -1.66 10.32
C GLN A 167 -7.32 -1.63 10.44
N ARG A 168 -6.78 -0.66 11.18
CA ARG A 168 -5.36 -0.60 11.55
C ARG A 168 -5.22 -0.67 13.04
N TYR A 169 -4.82 -1.82 13.53
CA TYR A 169 -4.73 -2.10 14.95
C TYR A 169 -3.28 -2.36 15.36
N TYR A 170 -2.91 -1.77 16.47
CA TYR A 170 -1.56 -1.78 17.01
C TYR A 170 -1.42 -2.82 18.12
N ASP A 171 -0.20 -3.26 18.39
CA ASP A 171 0.08 -4.21 19.47
C ASP A 171 -0.15 -3.56 20.85
N ASN A 172 -0.36 -4.37 21.88
CA ASN A 172 -0.84 -4.00 23.23
C ASN A 172 -0.18 -2.76 23.86
N THR A 173 1.06 -2.45 23.52
CA THR A 173 1.74 -1.26 24.05
C THR A 173 1.20 0.06 23.48
N PHE A 174 0.59 0.01 22.27
CA PHE A 174 0.20 1.21 21.49
C PHE A 174 -1.22 1.12 20.92
N THR A 175 -2.12 0.45 21.63
CA THR A 175 -3.52 0.32 21.21
C THR A 175 -4.26 1.66 21.13
N GLU A 176 -3.73 2.70 21.80
CA GLU A 176 -4.23 4.08 21.66
C GLU A 176 -4.07 4.64 20.23
N PHE A 177 -3.33 3.93 19.33
CA PHE A 177 -3.18 4.29 17.92
C PHE A 177 -4.17 3.59 17.00
N ASP A 178 -5.06 2.73 17.53
CA ASP A 178 -6.00 1.96 16.74
C ASP A 178 -6.94 2.85 15.94
N LEU A 179 -7.07 2.54 14.64
CA LEU A 179 -7.86 3.32 13.70
C LEU A 179 -8.82 2.42 12.91
N ASP A 180 -10.06 2.85 12.82
CA ASP A 180 -11.02 2.42 11.81
C ASP A 180 -11.03 3.46 10.67
N ILE A 181 -10.75 3.02 9.45
CA ILE A 181 -10.53 3.91 8.32
C ILE A 181 -11.53 3.58 7.21
N TYR A 182 -12.39 4.53 6.91
CA TYR A 182 -13.36 4.44 5.81
C TYR A 182 -12.85 5.25 4.63
N TYR A 183 -13.04 4.74 3.43
CA TYR A 183 -12.66 5.49 2.25
C TYR A 183 -13.58 5.23 1.05
N ALA A 184 -13.78 6.29 0.28
CA ALA A 184 -14.43 6.25 -1.01
C ALA A 184 -13.41 6.51 -2.11
N ARG A 185 -13.52 5.80 -3.22
CA ARG A 185 -12.60 5.87 -4.36
C ARG A 185 -13.35 6.12 -5.64
N LEU A 186 -12.90 7.09 -6.41
CA LEU A 186 -13.31 7.33 -7.79
C LEU A 186 -12.08 7.24 -8.69
N ARG A 187 -12.15 6.44 -9.75
CA ARG A 187 -11.08 6.35 -10.74
C ARG A 187 -11.63 6.51 -12.14
N LEU A 188 -11.11 7.45 -12.89
CA LEU A 188 -11.37 7.66 -14.31
C LEU A 188 -10.19 7.15 -15.12
N ASN A 189 -10.44 6.40 -16.19
CA ASN A 189 -9.41 5.83 -17.04
C ASN A 189 -9.68 6.17 -18.51
N LYS A 190 -8.61 6.48 -19.24
CA LYS A 190 -8.64 6.74 -20.68
C LYS A 190 -7.52 5.97 -21.37
N ARG A 191 -7.88 5.10 -22.32
CA ARG A 191 -6.93 4.44 -23.18
C ARG A 191 -6.69 5.28 -24.43
N ILE A 192 -5.45 5.71 -24.63
CA ILE A 192 -5.01 6.50 -25.78
C ILE A 192 -4.38 5.54 -26.80
N LYS A 193 -4.87 5.57 -28.05
CA LYS A 193 -4.38 4.69 -29.13
C LYS A 193 -2.88 4.91 -29.33
N LYS A 194 -2.11 3.82 -29.48
CA LYS A 194 -0.66 3.82 -29.70
C LYS A 194 0.19 4.44 -28.57
N PHE A 195 -0.41 4.88 -27.48
CA PHE A 195 0.30 5.41 -26.32
C PHE A 195 0.18 4.48 -25.12
N GLY A 196 -1.05 4.24 -24.65
CA GLY A 196 -1.26 3.45 -23.43
C GLY A 196 -2.48 3.92 -22.66
N THR A 197 -2.40 3.91 -21.33
CA THR A 197 -3.51 4.28 -20.45
C THR A 197 -3.08 5.38 -19.49
N VAL A 198 -3.91 6.41 -19.36
CA VAL A 198 -3.81 7.46 -18.35
C VAL A 198 -5.00 7.32 -17.41
N SER A 199 -4.78 7.43 -16.11
CA SER A 199 -5.85 7.38 -15.12
C SER A 199 -5.74 8.54 -14.15
N LEU A 200 -6.88 8.95 -13.60
CA LEU A 200 -6.98 9.85 -12.45
C LEU A 200 -7.79 9.13 -11.38
N GLN A 201 -7.23 8.96 -10.20
CA GLN A 201 -7.93 8.40 -9.04
C GLN A 201 -7.98 9.46 -7.94
N LEU A 202 -9.13 9.53 -7.28
CA LEU A 202 -9.39 10.37 -6.12
C LEU A 202 -9.88 9.46 -5.00
N ASP A 203 -9.24 9.53 -3.85
CA ASP A 203 -9.67 8.83 -2.63
C ASP A 203 -10.00 9.89 -1.57
N ARG A 204 -11.18 9.80 -0.96
CA ARG A 204 -11.55 10.50 0.26
C ARG A 204 -11.48 9.50 1.39
N VAL A 205 -10.79 9.85 2.47
CA VAL A 205 -10.52 8.99 3.62
C VAL A 205 -10.97 9.70 4.88
N SER A 206 -11.64 8.97 5.77
CA SER A 206 -11.91 9.38 7.15
C SER A 206 -11.40 8.26 8.07
N ALA A 207 -10.58 8.61 9.03
CA ALA A 207 -9.99 7.68 9.99
C ALA A 207 -10.39 8.07 11.39
N GLU A 208 -11.04 7.15 12.09
CA GLU A 208 -11.54 7.35 13.45
C GLU A 208 -10.62 6.61 14.43
N ASN A 209 -10.15 7.29 15.47
CA ASN A 209 -9.43 6.66 16.57
C ASN A 209 -10.39 5.88 17.47
N VAL A 210 -10.27 4.53 17.45
CA VAL A 210 -11.23 3.62 18.10
C VAL A 210 -11.11 3.66 19.62
N THR A 211 -9.94 3.97 20.14
CA THR A 211 -9.59 3.89 21.56
C THR A 211 -9.63 5.23 22.28
N TYR A 212 -9.72 6.32 21.54
CA TYR A 212 -9.83 7.66 22.11
C TYR A 212 -11.05 7.76 23.06
N ASN A 213 -10.85 8.37 24.21
CA ASN A 213 -11.83 8.47 25.31
C ASN A 213 -12.30 7.12 25.93
N LYS A 214 -11.74 5.96 25.53
CA LYS A 214 -12.11 4.66 26.10
C LYS A 214 -11.10 4.16 27.14
N THR A 215 -9.92 4.74 27.20
CA THR A 215 -8.86 4.37 28.13
C THR A 215 -8.37 5.58 28.93
N ALA A 216 -8.08 5.37 30.21
CA ALA A 216 -7.57 6.43 31.10
C ALA A 216 -6.03 6.52 31.06
N VAL A 217 -5.41 6.36 29.90
CA VAL A 217 -3.94 6.45 29.72
C VAL A 217 -3.55 7.88 29.39
N SER A 218 -2.45 8.36 29.96
CA SER A 218 -1.96 9.74 29.81
C SER A 218 -1.58 10.12 28.38
N SER A 219 -1.34 9.12 27.50
CA SER A 219 -1.01 9.30 26.09
C SER A 219 -2.23 9.16 25.15
N ASN A 220 -3.44 9.12 25.70
CA ASN A 220 -4.66 8.92 24.92
C ASN A 220 -5.14 10.20 24.24
N PHE A 221 -4.40 10.64 23.22
CA PHE A 221 -4.76 11.75 22.35
C PHE A 221 -5.56 11.29 21.15
N ASP A 222 -6.43 12.14 20.62
CA ASP A 222 -7.15 11.88 19.40
C ASP A 222 -6.18 11.82 18.20
N ARG A 223 -6.25 10.73 17.45
CA ARG A 223 -5.45 10.51 16.23
C ARG A 223 -6.31 10.40 14.98
N SER A 224 -7.58 10.75 15.11
CA SER A 224 -8.50 10.82 13.98
C SER A 224 -7.98 11.80 12.95
N TYR A 225 -8.27 11.53 11.69
CA TYR A 225 -7.88 12.40 10.60
C TYR A 225 -8.77 12.23 9.38
N ASP A 226 -8.87 13.26 8.61
CA ASP A 226 -9.37 13.25 7.25
C ASP A 226 -8.23 13.30 6.25
N ALA A 227 -8.38 12.60 5.11
CA ALA A 227 -7.41 12.70 4.04
C ALA A 227 -8.05 12.72 2.65
N MET A 228 -7.36 13.35 1.72
CA MET A 228 -7.65 13.32 0.30
C MET A 228 -6.41 12.91 -0.47
N GLU A 229 -6.53 11.91 -1.32
CA GLU A 229 -5.42 11.43 -2.15
C GLU A 229 -5.79 11.53 -3.63
N TRP A 230 -4.87 12.06 -4.44
CA TRP A 230 -4.88 11.97 -5.90
C TRP A 230 -3.79 11.03 -6.36
N TYR A 231 -4.13 10.18 -7.32
CA TYR A 231 -3.19 9.26 -7.91
C TYR A 231 -3.35 9.26 -9.44
N ILE A 232 -2.29 9.61 -10.14
CA ILE A 232 -2.27 9.75 -11.61
C ILE A 232 -1.24 8.77 -12.19
N PRO A 233 -1.62 7.51 -12.44
CA PRO A 233 -0.77 6.57 -13.16
C PRO A 233 -0.88 6.75 -14.67
N ILE A 234 0.28 6.80 -15.32
CA ILE A 234 0.46 6.84 -16.77
C ILE A 234 1.20 5.57 -17.16
N LYS A 235 0.56 4.72 -17.96
CA LYS A 235 1.16 3.50 -18.47
C LYS A 235 1.32 3.62 -19.97
N MET A 236 2.53 3.50 -20.46
CA MET A 236 2.86 3.47 -21.89
C MET A 236 3.02 2.03 -22.35
N ASP A 237 2.19 1.62 -23.32
CA ASP A 237 2.22 0.29 -23.94
C ASP A 237 3.04 0.29 -25.26
N ARG A 238 3.83 1.34 -25.48
CA ARG A 238 4.69 1.44 -26.65
C ARG A 238 6.07 0.89 -26.32
N SER A 239 6.57 0.02 -27.19
CA SER A 239 7.96 -0.44 -27.11
C SER A 239 8.91 0.75 -27.17
N LEU A 240 9.66 0.97 -26.13
CA LEU A 240 10.75 1.92 -26.04
C LEU A 240 12.02 1.15 -26.39
N SER A 241 12.35 1.04 -27.68
CA SER A 241 13.56 0.38 -28.16
C SER A 241 13.87 -0.96 -27.45
N TYR A 242 14.25 -0.94 -26.19
CA TYR A 242 14.63 -2.11 -25.40
C TYR A 242 13.53 -2.60 -24.44
N PHE A 243 12.63 -1.73 -23.98
CA PHE A 243 11.57 -2.07 -23.03
C PHE A 243 10.21 -2.18 -23.71
N ASN A 244 9.37 -3.13 -23.26
CA ASN A 244 8.04 -3.34 -23.80
C ASN A 244 7.02 -2.33 -23.26
N GLN A 245 7.21 -1.89 -22.02
CA GLN A 245 6.33 -0.95 -21.34
C GLN A 245 7.15 -0.04 -20.43
N ALA A 246 6.64 1.17 -20.24
CA ALA A 246 7.12 2.09 -19.23
C ALA A 246 5.94 2.70 -18.50
N GLY A 247 6.16 3.23 -17.31
CA GLY A 247 5.13 3.95 -16.59
C GLY A 247 5.70 4.95 -15.61
N LEU A 248 4.89 5.95 -15.37
CA LEU A 248 5.13 7.01 -14.40
C LEU A 248 3.87 7.18 -13.56
N SER A 249 4.00 7.41 -12.28
CA SER A 249 2.85 7.79 -11.47
C SER A 249 3.18 8.90 -10.49
N PHE A 250 2.20 9.76 -10.28
CA PHE A 250 2.19 10.77 -9.23
C PHE A 250 1.10 10.42 -8.23
N ARG A 251 1.44 10.51 -6.95
CA ARG A 251 0.48 10.35 -5.86
C ARG A 251 0.74 11.45 -4.85
N GLN A 252 -0.31 12.15 -4.46
CA GLN A 252 -0.27 13.12 -3.38
C GLN A 252 -1.41 12.86 -2.42
N GLU A 253 -1.08 12.72 -1.14
CA GLU A 253 -2.03 12.65 -0.04
C GLU A 253 -1.91 13.92 0.79
N ILE A 254 -3.03 14.55 1.08
CA ILE A 254 -3.16 15.62 2.07
C ILE A 254 -3.96 15.04 3.23
N ARG A 255 -3.39 15.07 4.43
CA ARG A 255 -3.99 14.55 5.64
C ARG A 255 -4.07 15.67 6.68
N VAL A 256 -5.25 15.84 7.27
CA VAL A 256 -5.55 16.81 8.32
C VAL A 256 -5.96 16.03 9.56
N TYR A 257 -5.33 16.32 10.68
CA TYR A 257 -5.67 15.70 11.96
C TYR A 257 -6.75 16.50 12.66
N ASP A 258 -7.69 15.80 13.30
CA ASP A 258 -8.87 16.36 13.91
C ASP A 258 -8.63 16.80 15.38
N ALA A 259 -7.46 16.45 15.95
CA ALA A 259 -7.11 16.77 17.33
C ALA A 259 -7.14 18.29 17.59
N GLU A 260 -7.93 18.72 18.57
CA GLU A 260 -8.08 20.10 18.98
C GLU A 260 -7.39 20.42 20.32
N ALA A 261 -6.98 19.37 21.06
CA ALA A 261 -6.38 19.52 22.38
C ALA A 261 -5.06 20.30 22.31
N LEU A 262 -4.95 21.40 23.04
CA LEU A 262 -3.78 22.30 23.04
C LEU A 262 -2.52 21.63 23.65
N ASP A 263 -2.71 20.64 24.51
CA ASP A 263 -1.64 19.84 25.14
C ASP A 263 -1.14 18.71 24.22
N ASP A 264 -1.86 18.39 23.14
CA ASP A 264 -1.41 17.47 22.10
C ASP A 264 -0.63 18.17 20.97
N ALA A 265 0.55 18.66 21.29
CA ALA A 265 1.42 19.32 20.32
C ALA A 265 1.78 18.43 19.09
N LEU A 266 1.66 17.11 19.21
CA LEU A 266 1.97 16.17 18.12
C LEU A 266 0.85 16.09 17.08
N HIS A 267 -0.41 16.28 17.44
CA HIS A 267 -1.53 16.08 16.53
C HIS A 267 -2.35 17.36 16.30
N SER A 268 -2.48 18.24 17.31
CA SER A 268 -3.25 19.48 17.19
C SER A 268 -2.74 20.37 16.05
N GLY A 269 -3.64 20.70 15.12
CA GLY A 269 -3.34 21.55 13.95
C GLY A 269 -2.31 20.96 12.97
N ARG A 270 -2.03 19.66 13.04
CA ARG A 270 -1.05 19.02 12.17
C ARG A 270 -1.65 18.61 10.84
N ASN A 271 -0.94 18.96 9.75
CA ASN A 271 -1.24 18.51 8.40
C ASN A 271 -0.04 17.80 7.79
N HIS A 272 -0.30 16.80 6.95
CA HIS A 272 0.73 16.14 6.14
C HIS A 272 0.44 16.30 4.65
N LYS A 273 1.50 16.62 3.89
CA LYS A 273 1.51 16.54 2.43
C LYS A 273 2.51 15.47 2.02
N ASP A 274 2.04 14.31 1.61
CA ASP A 274 2.85 13.14 1.24
C ASP A 274 2.86 13.00 -0.28
N LEU A 275 4.01 13.23 -0.93
CA LEU A 275 4.21 13.09 -2.36
C LEU A 275 4.95 11.79 -2.66
N LYS A 276 4.46 11.00 -3.63
CA LYS A 276 5.14 9.81 -4.17
C LYS A 276 5.20 9.91 -5.68
N ILE A 277 6.38 9.65 -6.23
CA ILE A 277 6.61 9.57 -7.67
C ILE A 277 7.20 8.20 -7.94
N ASP A 278 6.55 7.40 -8.78
CA ASP A 278 7.05 6.09 -9.22
C ASP A 278 7.39 6.15 -10.70
N LEU A 279 8.55 5.62 -11.07
CA LEU A 279 8.94 5.33 -12.44
C LEU A 279 9.20 3.83 -12.57
N TRP A 280 8.76 3.20 -13.65
CA TRP A 280 9.02 1.79 -13.90
C TRP A 280 9.20 1.51 -15.39
N LEU A 281 10.06 0.53 -15.67
CA LEU A 281 10.39 0.01 -16.99
C LEU A 281 10.20 -1.50 -16.96
N ASN A 282 9.51 -2.04 -17.94
CA ASN A 282 9.20 -3.46 -18.02
C ASN A 282 9.75 -4.07 -19.29
N LYS A 283 10.37 -5.25 -19.17
CA LYS A 283 10.86 -6.07 -20.26
C LYS A 283 10.29 -7.47 -20.16
N LYS A 284 9.52 -7.89 -21.13
CA LYS A 284 9.12 -9.28 -21.31
C LYS A 284 10.25 -10.02 -22.04
N ILE A 285 10.87 -10.97 -21.36
CA ILE A 285 11.97 -11.78 -21.90
C ILE A 285 11.41 -12.97 -22.69
N SER A 286 10.38 -13.61 -22.11
CA SER A 286 9.62 -14.69 -22.75
C SER A 286 8.17 -14.61 -22.29
N ASP A 287 7.31 -15.53 -22.75
CA ASP A 287 5.93 -15.61 -22.29
C ASP A 287 5.83 -15.93 -20.80
N MET A 288 6.82 -16.60 -20.25
CA MET A 288 6.87 -16.98 -18.84
C MET A 288 7.71 -16.04 -17.97
N LEU A 289 8.58 -15.20 -18.55
CA LEU A 289 9.56 -14.41 -17.80
C LEU A 289 9.48 -12.94 -18.11
N GLU A 290 9.34 -12.12 -17.06
CA GLU A 290 9.25 -10.67 -17.12
C GLU A 290 10.18 -10.04 -16.09
N ILE A 291 10.91 -9.00 -16.50
CA ILE A 291 11.77 -8.19 -15.61
C ILE A 291 11.22 -6.78 -15.55
N THR A 292 11.13 -6.22 -14.35
CA THR A 292 10.75 -4.82 -14.14
C THR A 292 11.79 -4.12 -13.29
N LEU A 293 12.29 -3.00 -13.78
CA LEU A 293 13.10 -2.05 -13.01
C LEU A 293 12.19 -0.91 -12.58
N SER A 294 12.28 -0.47 -11.32
CA SER A 294 11.49 0.66 -10.85
C SER A 294 12.21 1.47 -9.80
N SER A 295 11.86 2.75 -9.73
CA SER A 295 12.28 3.66 -8.68
C SER A 295 11.08 4.35 -8.08
N ARG A 296 11.17 4.68 -6.80
CA ARG A 296 10.20 5.49 -6.07
C ARG A 296 10.91 6.58 -5.32
N PHE A 297 10.44 7.79 -5.49
CA PHE A 297 10.74 8.92 -4.62
C PHE A 297 9.51 9.21 -3.77
N ARG A 298 9.73 9.44 -2.47
CA ARG A 298 8.70 9.85 -1.53
C ARG A 298 9.21 11.02 -0.69
N LYS A 299 8.37 12.03 -0.52
CA LYS A 299 8.60 13.17 0.36
C LYS A 299 7.34 13.41 1.18
N ARG A 300 7.51 13.59 2.47
CA ARG A 300 6.47 14.11 3.35
C ARG A 300 6.90 15.46 3.87
N ASP A 301 6.05 16.45 3.68
CA ASP A 301 6.11 17.74 4.33
C ASP A 301 5.02 17.79 5.41
N THR A 302 5.38 18.26 6.58
CA THR A 302 4.48 18.38 7.72
C THR A 302 4.30 19.86 8.04
N GLU A 303 3.06 20.30 8.19
CA GLU A 303 2.66 21.59 8.72
C GLU A 303 2.15 21.39 10.15
N SER A 304 2.57 22.22 11.08
CA SER A 304 2.17 22.23 12.49
C SER A 304 2.41 23.60 13.09
N SER A 305 1.75 23.92 14.18
CA SER A 305 2.05 25.11 14.97
C SER A 305 3.41 25.06 15.68
N TYR A 306 3.99 23.85 15.79
CA TYR A 306 5.26 23.60 16.47
C TYR A 306 6.35 23.21 15.46
N ASP A 307 7.44 23.99 15.38
CA ASP A 307 8.53 23.73 14.43
C ASP A 307 9.21 22.39 14.65
N TRP A 308 9.39 21.97 15.90
CA TRP A 308 9.98 20.66 16.22
C TRP A 308 9.13 19.50 15.70
N VAL A 309 7.80 19.64 15.58
CA VAL A 309 6.91 18.63 14.98
C VAL A 309 7.10 18.58 13.47
N LYS A 310 7.25 19.73 12.81
CA LYS A 310 7.58 19.80 11.38
C LYS A 310 8.88 19.06 11.10
N ASP A 311 9.92 19.34 11.89
CA ASP A 311 11.23 18.72 11.77
C ASP A 311 11.17 17.21 12.02
N LEU A 312 10.38 16.74 12.99
CA LEU A 312 10.28 15.33 13.37
C LEU A 312 9.46 14.49 12.38
N LYS A 313 8.45 15.06 11.73
CA LYS A 313 7.49 14.30 10.92
C LYS A 313 7.70 14.41 9.42
N SER A 314 8.55 15.33 8.95
CA SER A 314 8.92 15.48 7.55
C SER A 314 10.07 14.52 7.20
N PHE A 315 10.00 13.87 6.04
CA PHE A 315 11.07 12.95 5.60
C PHE A 315 11.17 12.86 4.09
N LYS A 316 12.32 12.35 3.63
CA LYS A 316 12.55 11.94 2.24
C LYS A 316 12.96 10.47 2.19
N GLN A 317 12.60 9.79 1.11
CA GLN A 317 12.89 8.38 0.91
C GLN A 317 13.03 8.11 -0.58
N MET A 318 14.02 7.33 -0.94
CA MET A 318 14.22 6.81 -2.30
C MET A 318 14.29 5.30 -2.26
N GLN A 319 13.63 4.64 -3.21
CA GLN A 319 13.66 3.20 -3.36
C GLN A 319 14.02 2.84 -4.80
N LEU A 320 14.86 1.82 -4.97
CA LEU A 320 15.20 1.21 -6.26
C LEU A 320 14.86 -0.28 -6.19
N TRP A 321 14.28 -0.82 -7.26
CA TRP A 321 13.81 -2.19 -7.30
C TRP A 321 14.12 -2.86 -8.63
N CYS A 322 14.53 -4.11 -8.56
CA CYS A 322 14.51 -5.06 -9.65
C CYS A 322 13.52 -6.19 -9.29
N LYS A 323 12.57 -6.45 -10.17
CA LYS A 323 11.59 -7.53 -10.03
C LYS A 323 11.75 -8.50 -11.17
N ILE A 324 11.81 -9.79 -10.86
CA ILE A 324 11.73 -10.90 -11.80
C ILE A 324 10.41 -11.62 -11.51
N LYS A 325 9.63 -11.86 -12.55
CA LYS A 325 8.33 -12.55 -12.45
C LYS A 325 8.30 -13.72 -13.40
N TRP A 326 7.92 -14.87 -12.86
CA TRP A 326 7.62 -16.10 -13.59
C TRP A 326 6.11 -16.32 -13.61
N ALA A 327 5.60 -16.75 -14.77
CA ALA A 327 4.21 -17.09 -14.99
C ALA A 327 4.11 -18.56 -15.41
N PHE A 328 3.32 -19.35 -14.71
CA PHE A 328 3.05 -20.75 -14.98
C PHE A 328 1.55 -20.93 -15.19
N THR A 329 1.17 -21.70 -16.17
CA THR A 329 -0.22 -22.06 -16.42
C THR A 329 -0.33 -23.56 -16.29
N TYR A 330 -1.18 -24.01 -15.37
CA TYR A 330 -1.49 -25.42 -15.19
C TYR A 330 -2.88 -25.67 -15.79
N ASP A 331 -2.92 -26.48 -16.82
CA ASP A 331 -4.13 -26.89 -17.53
C ASP A 331 -4.31 -28.40 -17.37
N ASN A 332 -5.47 -28.82 -16.87
CA ASN A 332 -5.83 -30.23 -16.81
C ASN A 332 -6.66 -30.51 -18.07
N TYR A 333 -6.01 -31.13 -19.07
CA TYR A 333 -6.71 -31.73 -20.18
C TYR A 333 -7.30 -33.08 -19.77
#